data_93d9288be11f9bac4f5f6711c6f189a4
#
_entry.id   93d9288be11f9bac4f5f6711c6f189a4
#
_cell.length_a   1.000
_cell.length_b   1.000
_cell.length_c   1.000
_cell.angle_alpha   90.00
_cell.angle_beta   90.00
_cell.angle_gamma   90.00
#
_symmetry.space_group_name_H-M   'P 1'
#
loop_
_entity.id
_entity.type
_entity.pdbx_description
1 polymer ?
#
loop_
_entity_poly.entity_id
_entity_poly.type
_entity_poly.pdbx_seq_one_letter_code
_entity_poly.pdbx_strand_id
1 'polypeptide(L)'
;MRYPWSVSRSRWVRPYGPVLVLLVTTAGACGLQEETIPDGSEEAGQPADAGNSSLRFYERNIVFASTEGDSVFIVPWMIQAVELADSVRREARGWLTRGGVWDRFLAERWTTPPTRTPSRILPHQGLRLLVRDDDAIDGIVFEEGVRNLEIILGEVRTTWTGARGGSFEVLTGSAYLSDRRIDGMVLDMARASAASEAPGGDWAFLLSGDSAQFVFAADREHGGTVEPLYRGWGRGDAELQWPEVRVDWRKTEAFPPARRDIPVEWRFWTSNEALEGDLEAVSAEIQPGVGPGPLLPVRALYEVIGEVRTPAGTYPVHGILVHERR
;
A
#
# COMPACT_ATOMS: atom_id res chain seq x y z
N MET A 1 13.70 -36.40 7.73
CA MET A 1 12.31 -36.69 8.15
C MET A 1 11.41 -35.76 7.34
N ARG A 2 10.54 -36.29 6.52
CA ARG A 2 9.65 -35.48 5.65
C ARG A 2 8.33 -35.29 6.39
N TYR A 3 7.95 -34.05 6.66
CA TYR A 3 6.62 -33.72 7.15
C TYR A 3 5.71 -33.48 5.93
N PRO A 4 4.53 -34.10 5.85
CA PRO A 4 3.56 -33.81 4.81
C PRO A 4 2.73 -32.59 5.22
N TRP A 5 2.83 -31.53 4.44
CA TRP A 5 1.96 -30.36 4.56
C TRP A 5 0.58 -30.69 3.95
N SER A 6 -0.41 -30.77 4.78
CA SER A 6 -1.81 -30.81 4.33
C SER A 6 -2.29 -29.39 4.07
N VAL A 7 -2.54 -29.09 2.82
CA VAL A 7 -3.21 -27.84 2.39
C VAL A 7 -4.65 -27.89 2.89
N SER A 8 -4.94 -27.12 3.93
CA SER A 8 -6.31 -26.89 4.39
C SER A 8 -7.03 -26.02 3.35
N ARG A 9 -7.96 -26.61 2.61
CA ARG A 9 -8.87 -25.90 1.74
C ARG A 9 -9.79 -25.04 2.61
N SER A 10 -9.59 -23.74 2.65
CA SER A 10 -10.50 -22.79 3.27
C SER A 10 -11.84 -22.83 2.55
N ARG A 11 -12.88 -23.24 3.29
CA ARG A 11 -14.27 -23.21 2.83
C ARG A 11 -14.72 -21.76 2.75
N TRP A 12 -15.02 -21.31 1.55
CA TRP A 12 -15.70 -20.05 1.29
C TRP A 12 -17.12 -20.08 1.88
N VAL A 13 -17.34 -19.29 2.92
CA VAL A 13 -18.69 -19.07 3.46
C VAL A 13 -19.31 -17.91 2.70
N ARG A 14 -20.36 -18.20 1.96
CA ARG A 14 -21.26 -17.19 1.37
C ARG A 14 -22.22 -16.65 2.43
N PRO A 15 -22.48 -15.33 2.44
CA PRO A 15 -23.81 -14.85 2.68
C PRO A 15 -24.22 -13.82 1.61
N TYR A 16 -25.12 -14.20 0.73
CA TYR A 16 -25.90 -13.23 -0.05
C TYR A 16 -27.36 -13.35 0.38
N GLY A 17 -27.85 -12.31 1.07
CA GLY A 17 -29.28 -12.05 1.19
C GLY A 17 -29.71 -11.10 0.05
N PRO A 18 -30.94 -11.23 -0.48
CA PRO A 18 -31.42 -10.42 -1.58
C PRO A 18 -31.77 -9.02 -1.12
N VAL A 19 -31.17 -8.00 -1.75
CA VAL A 19 -31.58 -6.59 -1.64
C VAL A 19 -32.69 -6.35 -2.65
N LEU A 20 -33.86 -6.03 -2.13
CA LEU A 20 -35.04 -5.61 -2.89
C LEU A 20 -34.82 -4.15 -3.36
N VAL A 21 -34.68 -3.93 -4.67
CA VAL A 21 -34.61 -2.60 -5.26
C VAL A 21 -36.02 -2.12 -5.59
N LEU A 22 -36.48 -1.11 -4.87
CA LEU A 22 -37.74 -0.40 -5.15
C LEU A 22 -37.45 0.71 -6.16
N LEU A 23 -37.94 0.54 -7.38
CA LEU A 23 -37.94 1.58 -8.44
C LEU A 23 -39.11 2.53 -8.19
N VAL A 24 -38.82 3.78 -7.86
CA VAL A 24 -39.80 4.87 -7.88
C VAL A 24 -39.57 5.68 -9.16
N THR A 25 -40.49 5.56 -10.12
CA THR A 25 -40.58 6.40 -11.30
C THR A 25 -41.42 7.64 -10.97
N THR A 26 -40.84 8.83 -11.04
CA THR A 26 -41.58 10.07 -11.11
C THR A 26 -41.41 10.71 -12.49
N ALA A 27 -42.47 10.71 -13.26
CA ALA A 27 -42.59 11.50 -14.47
C ALA A 27 -42.93 12.94 -14.08
N GLY A 28 -42.20 13.89 -14.65
CA GLY A 28 -42.51 15.33 -14.56
C GLY A 28 -42.17 15.96 -15.88
N ALA A 29 -43.22 16.34 -16.58
CA ALA A 29 -43.19 17.03 -17.88
C ALA A 29 -43.15 18.54 -17.71
N CYS A 30 -42.78 19.19 -18.80
CA CYS A 30 -43.04 20.60 -19.19
C CYS A 30 -41.97 21.65 -18.97
N GLY A 31 -41.64 22.23 -20.12
CA GLY A 31 -41.41 23.64 -20.23
C GLY A 31 -40.32 24.02 -21.23
N LEU A 32 -40.66 24.00 -22.53
CA LEU A 32 -39.90 24.73 -23.58
C LEU A 32 -40.14 26.21 -23.39
N GLN A 33 -39.10 26.99 -23.14
CA GLN A 33 -39.07 28.43 -23.42
C GLN A 33 -37.89 28.73 -24.31
N GLU A 34 -38.22 29.14 -25.51
CA GLU A 34 -37.38 29.73 -26.55
C GLU A 34 -37.03 31.16 -26.12
N GLU A 35 -35.76 31.46 -25.88
CA GLU A 35 -35.31 32.84 -25.65
C GLU A 35 -34.14 33.15 -26.58
N THR A 36 -34.34 34.20 -27.30
CA THR A 36 -33.60 34.81 -28.38
C THR A 36 -32.17 35.20 -27.99
N ILE A 37 -31.24 34.87 -28.87
CA ILE A 37 -29.83 35.27 -28.82
C ILE A 37 -29.69 36.72 -29.29
N PRO A 38 -29.01 37.61 -28.54
CA PRO A 38 -28.44 38.84 -29.11
C PRO A 38 -27.01 38.55 -29.56
N ASP A 39 -26.79 38.86 -30.84
CA ASP A 39 -25.51 38.98 -31.49
C ASP A 39 -24.70 40.13 -30.86
N GLY A 40 -23.56 39.81 -30.29
CA GLY A 40 -22.63 40.73 -29.68
C GLY A 40 -21.22 40.16 -29.68
N SER A 41 -20.53 40.37 -30.78
CA SER A 41 -19.09 40.17 -30.90
C SER A 41 -18.33 41.07 -29.94
N GLU A 42 -17.94 40.54 -28.77
CA GLU A 42 -16.89 41.13 -27.94
C GLU A 42 -15.73 40.10 -27.82
N GLU A 43 -14.55 40.58 -28.18
CA GLU A 43 -13.29 39.88 -28.03
C GLU A 43 -13.16 39.29 -26.62
N ALA A 44 -13.40 38.00 -26.48
CA ALA A 44 -13.10 37.28 -25.27
C ALA A 44 -11.58 37.21 -25.10
N GLY A 45 -11.06 38.11 -24.25
CA GLY A 45 -9.71 37.94 -23.71
C GLY A 45 -9.55 36.51 -23.17
N GLN A 46 -8.50 35.84 -23.61
CA GLN A 46 -8.09 34.54 -23.07
C GLN A 46 -8.15 34.63 -21.56
N PRO A 47 -8.88 33.74 -20.88
CA PRO A 47 -8.73 33.62 -19.43
C PRO A 47 -7.28 33.29 -19.15
N ALA A 48 -6.64 34.17 -18.38
CA ALA A 48 -5.33 33.93 -17.82
C ALA A 48 -5.35 32.52 -17.23
N ASP A 49 -4.34 31.71 -17.59
CA ASP A 49 -4.05 30.42 -16.98
C ASP A 49 -4.18 30.54 -15.46
N ALA A 50 -5.35 30.22 -14.94
CA ALA A 50 -5.54 29.98 -13.53
C ALA A 50 -4.70 28.74 -13.25
N GLY A 51 -3.54 28.97 -12.61
CA GLY A 51 -2.51 28.00 -12.40
C GLY A 51 -3.07 26.64 -12.04
N ASN A 52 -2.81 25.70 -12.90
CA ASN A 52 -3.11 24.29 -12.72
C ASN A 52 -2.21 23.79 -11.56
N SER A 53 -2.55 24.18 -10.33
CA SER A 53 -1.96 23.58 -9.14
C SER A 53 -2.42 22.14 -9.17
N SER A 54 -1.55 21.27 -9.69
CA SER A 54 -1.82 19.85 -9.76
C SER A 54 -2.08 19.36 -8.33
N LEU A 55 -3.35 19.02 -8.05
CA LEU A 55 -3.74 18.38 -6.79
C LEU A 55 -2.78 17.24 -6.51
N ARG A 56 -2.36 17.11 -5.25
CA ARG A 56 -1.36 16.13 -4.86
C ARG A 56 -2.00 14.97 -4.12
N PHE A 57 -1.39 13.82 -4.32
CA PHE A 57 -1.65 12.59 -3.59
C PHE A 57 -0.46 12.28 -2.71
N TYR A 58 -0.72 11.91 -1.47
CA TYR A 58 0.27 11.49 -0.49
C TYR A 58 -0.09 10.12 0.04
N GLU A 59 0.91 9.28 0.18
CA GLU A 59 0.79 7.96 0.77
C GLU A 59 1.89 7.74 1.79
N ARG A 60 1.54 7.21 2.95
CA ARG A 60 2.49 6.72 3.95
C ARG A 60 2.08 5.33 4.40
N ASN A 61 3.02 4.41 4.27
CA ASN A 61 2.86 3.03 4.71
C ASN A 61 3.79 2.80 5.88
N ILE A 62 3.24 2.43 7.04
CA ILE A 62 3.99 2.00 8.21
C ILE A 62 3.73 0.51 8.36
N VAL A 63 4.76 -0.31 8.24
CA VAL A 63 4.63 -1.77 8.22
C VAL A 63 5.54 -2.37 9.26
N PHE A 64 4.95 -2.94 10.30
CA PHE A 64 5.68 -3.80 11.22
C PHE A 64 5.72 -5.23 10.71
N ALA A 65 6.88 -5.88 10.81
CA ALA A 65 7.03 -7.31 10.57
C ALA A 65 7.92 -7.92 11.66
N SER A 66 7.47 -9.05 12.24
CA SER A 66 8.23 -9.74 13.28
C SER A 66 9.51 -10.37 12.73
N THR A 67 10.58 -10.35 13.54
CA THR A 67 11.82 -11.04 13.24
C THR A 67 11.90 -12.42 13.91
N GLU A 68 10.96 -12.73 14.80
CA GLU A 68 10.96 -13.95 15.60
C GLU A 68 9.94 -14.98 15.13
N GLY A 69 10.34 -16.25 15.17
CA GLY A 69 9.49 -17.41 15.31
C GLY A 69 8.96 -18.03 14.02
N ASP A 70 8.28 -19.17 14.22
CA ASP A 70 7.70 -20.01 13.17
C ASP A 70 6.41 -19.41 12.56
N SER A 71 5.89 -18.29 13.10
CA SER A 71 4.70 -17.61 12.59
C SER A 71 4.99 -16.15 12.33
N VAL A 72 4.92 -15.77 11.08
CA VAL A 72 5.03 -14.38 10.63
C VAL A 72 3.89 -13.57 11.22
N PHE A 73 4.22 -12.40 11.77
CA PHE A 73 3.27 -11.43 12.28
C PHE A 73 3.55 -10.11 11.58
N ILE A 74 2.62 -9.63 10.78
CA ILE A 74 2.77 -8.41 10.00
C ILE A 74 1.59 -7.49 10.24
N VAL A 75 1.88 -6.21 10.44
CA VAL A 75 0.88 -5.16 10.64
C VAL A 75 1.13 -4.02 9.67
N PRO A 76 0.51 -4.02 8.49
CA PRO A 76 0.57 -2.90 7.58
C PRO A 76 -0.49 -1.84 7.92
N TRP A 77 -0.05 -0.58 8.01
CA TRP A 77 -0.87 0.61 8.04
C TRP A 77 -0.67 1.37 6.74
N MET A 78 -1.76 1.59 6.02
CA MET A 78 -1.77 2.34 4.77
C MET A 78 -2.58 3.61 4.95
N ILE A 79 -1.91 4.76 4.87
CA ILE A 79 -2.49 6.07 5.12
C ILE A 79 -2.34 6.90 3.87
N GLN A 80 -3.43 7.46 3.40
CA GLN A 80 -3.48 8.26 2.19
C GLN A 80 -4.14 9.61 2.44
N ALA A 81 -3.67 10.63 1.72
CA ALA A 81 -4.29 11.94 1.67
C ALA A 81 -4.30 12.44 0.24
N VAL A 82 -5.44 12.97 -0.19
CA VAL A 82 -5.63 13.56 -1.52
C VAL A 82 -6.09 14.99 -1.35
N GLU A 83 -5.33 15.93 -1.88
CA GLU A 83 -5.76 17.33 -1.97
C GLU A 83 -6.94 17.45 -2.93
N LEU A 84 -7.94 18.17 -2.51
CA LEU A 84 -9.07 18.62 -3.32
C LEU A 84 -9.03 20.16 -3.32
N ALA A 85 -9.86 20.79 -4.13
CA ALA A 85 -9.86 22.24 -4.29
C ALA A 85 -10.08 23.00 -2.96
N ASP A 86 -10.91 22.46 -2.06
CA ASP A 86 -11.36 23.09 -0.82
C ASP A 86 -11.16 22.23 0.43
N SER A 87 -10.50 21.07 0.30
CA SER A 87 -10.40 20.10 1.38
C SER A 87 -9.27 19.10 1.15
N VAL A 88 -9.02 18.23 2.14
CA VAL A 88 -8.14 17.07 2.01
C VAL A 88 -8.93 15.81 2.36
N ARG A 89 -9.12 14.94 1.39
CA ARG A 89 -9.69 13.60 1.63
C ARG A 89 -8.62 12.68 2.19
N ARG A 90 -8.94 12.04 3.29
CA ARG A 90 -8.02 11.15 4.01
C ARG A 90 -8.59 9.75 4.08
N GLU A 91 -7.70 8.78 4.09
CA GLU A 91 -8.03 7.38 4.27
C GLU A 91 -6.95 6.71 5.10
N ALA A 92 -7.37 5.89 6.08
CA ALA A 92 -6.49 5.03 6.85
C ALA A 92 -7.04 3.62 6.85
N ARG A 93 -6.18 2.65 6.55
CA ARG A 93 -6.47 1.24 6.60
C ARG A 93 -5.40 0.53 7.38
N GLY A 94 -5.79 -0.48 8.16
CA GLY A 94 -4.87 -1.30 8.92
C GLY A 94 -5.29 -2.76 8.89
N TRP A 95 -4.31 -3.63 8.73
CA TRP A 95 -4.49 -5.07 8.76
C TRP A 95 -3.48 -5.69 9.71
N LEU A 96 -3.82 -6.90 10.12
CA LEU A 96 -2.97 -7.78 10.88
C LEU A 96 -2.98 -9.14 10.20
N THR A 97 -1.82 -9.71 9.90
CA THR A 97 -1.73 -11.14 9.58
C THR A 97 -0.98 -11.89 10.65
N ARG A 98 -1.47 -13.08 10.94
CA ARG A 98 -0.83 -14.04 11.84
C ARG A 98 -1.09 -15.46 11.35
N GLY A 99 0.01 -16.15 10.95
CA GLY A 99 -0.11 -17.51 10.45
C GLY A 99 -1.01 -17.63 9.22
N GLY A 100 -0.93 -16.70 8.30
CA GLY A 100 -1.69 -16.70 7.05
C GLY A 100 -3.14 -16.22 7.15
N VAL A 101 -3.59 -15.76 8.32
CA VAL A 101 -4.95 -15.23 8.52
C VAL A 101 -4.91 -13.72 8.61
N TRP A 102 -5.59 -13.05 7.69
CA TRP A 102 -5.71 -11.60 7.64
C TRP A 102 -6.94 -11.11 8.40
N ASP A 103 -6.76 -10.13 9.27
CA ASP A 103 -7.81 -9.37 9.95
C ASP A 103 -7.65 -7.88 9.63
N ARG A 104 -8.68 -7.27 9.03
CA ARG A 104 -8.73 -5.84 8.81
C ARG A 104 -9.35 -5.17 10.01
N PHE A 105 -8.54 -4.55 10.84
CA PHE A 105 -9.00 -3.90 12.08
C PHE A 105 -9.36 -2.42 11.89
N LEU A 106 -8.84 -1.75 10.83
CA LEU A 106 -9.12 -0.34 10.53
C LEU A 106 -9.48 -0.14 9.06
N ALA A 107 -10.52 0.65 8.80
CA ALA A 107 -10.89 1.09 7.45
C ALA A 107 -11.70 2.39 7.53
N GLU A 108 -11.00 3.51 7.67
CA GLU A 108 -11.59 4.82 7.90
C GLU A 108 -11.35 5.74 6.71
N ARG A 109 -12.35 6.57 6.40
CA ARG A 109 -12.26 7.62 5.39
C ARG A 109 -12.97 8.87 5.90
N TRP A 110 -12.25 10.01 5.85
CA TRP A 110 -12.78 11.30 6.31
C TRP A 110 -12.23 12.44 5.45
N THR A 111 -12.78 13.64 5.69
CA THR A 111 -12.35 14.87 5.01
C THR A 111 -11.98 15.90 6.05
N THR A 112 -10.92 16.65 5.80
CA THR A 112 -10.47 17.76 6.64
C THR A 112 -10.41 19.05 5.82
N PRO A 113 -10.48 20.24 6.46
CA PRO A 113 -10.20 21.49 5.77
C PRO A 113 -8.81 21.48 5.10
N PRO A 114 -8.56 22.37 4.14
CA PRO A 114 -7.25 22.53 3.52
C PRO A 114 -6.18 22.80 4.59
N THR A 115 -5.01 22.21 4.39
CA THR A 115 -3.89 22.36 5.34
C THR A 115 -2.57 22.54 4.58
N ARG A 116 -1.59 23.20 5.23
CA ARG A 116 -0.24 23.35 4.69
C ARG A 116 0.57 22.04 4.70
N THR A 117 0.13 21.07 5.49
CA THR A 117 0.79 19.77 5.65
C THR A 117 -0.18 18.62 5.37
N PRO A 118 -0.66 18.46 4.12
CA PRO A 118 -1.66 17.44 3.80
C PRO A 118 -1.13 16.02 4.01
N SER A 119 0.18 15.80 3.89
CA SER A 119 0.85 14.52 4.15
C SER A 119 0.88 14.09 5.63
N ARG A 120 0.63 15.02 6.56
CA ARG A 120 0.64 14.70 8.00
C ARG A 120 -0.47 13.68 8.32
N ILE A 121 -0.10 12.62 9.03
CA ILE A 121 -1.08 11.68 9.58
C ILE A 121 -1.85 12.38 10.69
N LEU A 122 -3.17 12.28 10.66
CA LEU A 122 -4.04 12.84 11.68
C LEU A 122 -4.76 11.72 12.42
N PRO A 123 -4.82 11.78 13.76
CA PRO A 123 -5.68 10.87 14.54
C PRO A 123 -7.14 10.93 14.08
N HIS A 124 -7.79 9.80 14.01
CA HIS A 124 -9.21 9.70 13.66
C HIS A 124 -9.80 8.39 14.17
N GLN A 125 -10.99 8.43 14.77
CA GLN A 125 -11.65 7.26 15.34
C GLN A 125 -10.70 6.45 16.25
N GLY A 126 -10.46 5.17 15.95
CA GLY A 126 -9.52 4.30 16.65
C GLY A 126 -8.04 4.56 16.36
N LEU A 127 -7.71 5.37 15.35
CA LEU A 127 -6.32 5.71 15.03
C LEU A 127 -5.76 6.75 15.98
N ARG A 128 -4.66 6.43 16.67
CA ARG A 128 -3.89 7.32 17.53
C ARG A 128 -2.43 7.32 17.07
N LEU A 129 -1.71 8.35 17.48
CA LEU A 129 -0.28 8.49 17.21
C LEU A 129 0.43 8.82 18.51
N LEU A 130 1.58 8.21 18.71
CA LEU A 130 2.58 8.66 19.66
C LEU A 130 3.54 9.58 18.93
N VAL A 131 3.73 10.78 19.44
CA VAL A 131 4.50 11.83 18.77
C VAL A 131 5.50 12.39 19.75
N ARG A 132 6.76 12.54 19.32
CA ARG A 132 7.82 13.18 20.09
C ARG A 132 7.70 14.72 20.07
N ASP A 133 8.52 15.36 20.87
CA ASP A 133 8.59 16.83 20.95
C ASP A 133 9.01 17.50 19.63
N ASP A 134 9.69 16.75 18.75
CA ASP A 134 10.12 17.20 17.41
C ASP A 134 9.08 16.90 16.31
N ASP A 135 7.84 16.56 16.68
CA ASP A 135 6.75 16.15 15.78
C ASP A 135 7.00 14.81 15.03
N ALA A 136 8.09 14.09 15.32
CA ALA A 136 8.32 12.77 14.75
C ALA A 136 7.37 11.73 15.35
N ILE A 137 6.96 10.77 14.55
CA ILE A 137 6.09 9.67 15.00
C ILE A 137 6.94 8.63 15.72
N ASP A 138 6.63 8.40 16.99
CA ASP A 138 7.21 7.33 17.81
C ASP A 138 6.40 6.05 17.78
N GLY A 139 5.14 6.14 17.41
CA GLY A 139 4.29 4.98 17.32
C GLY A 139 2.94 5.27 16.70
N ILE A 140 2.29 4.20 16.30
CA ILE A 140 0.94 4.20 15.76
C ILE A 140 0.09 3.20 16.56
N VAL A 141 -1.10 3.63 16.96
CA VAL A 141 -1.96 2.86 17.85
C VAL A 141 -3.35 2.74 17.25
N PHE A 142 -3.89 1.55 17.31
CA PHE A 142 -5.32 1.30 17.12
C PHE A 142 -5.96 0.99 18.46
N GLU A 143 -7.02 1.73 18.79
CA GLU A 143 -7.79 1.56 20.01
C GLU A 143 -9.28 1.63 19.70
N GLU A 144 -9.97 0.51 19.91
CA GLU A 144 -11.43 0.40 19.74
C GLU A 144 -12.01 -0.57 20.77
N GLY A 145 -12.70 -0.03 21.77
CA GLY A 145 -13.26 -0.83 22.86
C GLY A 145 -12.17 -1.57 23.64
N VAL A 146 -12.19 -2.91 23.56
CA VAL A 146 -11.18 -3.78 24.21
C VAL A 146 -10.02 -4.17 23.28
N ARG A 147 -10.10 -3.77 22.02
CA ARG A 147 -9.05 -4.05 21.04
C ARG A 147 -8.00 -2.95 21.10
N ASN A 148 -6.78 -3.33 21.37
CA ASN A 148 -5.63 -2.43 21.36
C ASN A 148 -4.47 -3.09 20.62
N LEU A 149 -3.93 -2.37 19.65
CA LEU A 149 -2.73 -2.73 18.90
C LEU A 149 -1.85 -1.50 18.82
N GLU A 150 -0.64 -1.61 19.31
CA GLU A 150 0.33 -0.52 19.32
C GLU A 150 1.61 -0.97 18.59
N ILE A 151 2.12 -0.14 17.71
CA ILE A 151 3.42 -0.31 17.07
C ILE A 151 4.31 0.84 17.54
N ILE A 152 5.38 0.52 18.25
CA ILE A 152 6.40 1.47 18.66
C ILE A 152 7.54 1.43 17.65
N LEU A 153 7.92 2.61 17.15
CA LEU A 153 9.05 2.81 16.27
C LEU A 153 10.31 3.03 17.12
N GLY A 154 11.32 2.22 16.86
CA GLY A 154 12.60 2.28 17.57
C GLY A 154 13.68 3.03 16.80
N GLU A 155 14.90 2.54 16.87
CA GLU A 155 16.06 3.15 16.23
C GLU A 155 16.02 2.97 14.71
N VAL A 156 16.31 4.05 13.96
CA VAL A 156 16.50 4.00 12.52
C VAL A 156 17.76 3.17 12.21
N ARG A 157 17.59 2.13 11.40
CA ARG A 157 18.67 1.27 10.94
C ARG A 157 19.24 1.76 9.62
N THR A 158 18.37 2.26 8.75
CA THR A 158 18.77 2.77 7.45
C THR A 158 17.69 3.68 6.88
N THR A 159 18.12 4.64 6.07
CA THR A 159 17.24 5.58 5.37
C THR A 159 17.62 5.59 3.91
N TRP A 160 16.65 5.48 3.02
CA TRP A 160 16.84 5.63 1.58
C TRP A 160 15.93 6.71 1.02
N THR A 161 16.44 7.42 0.04
CA THR A 161 15.65 8.35 -0.75
C THR A 161 15.34 7.71 -2.09
N GLY A 162 14.07 7.50 -2.34
CA GLY A 162 13.56 7.03 -3.63
C GLY A 162 13.52 8.14 -4.67
N ALA A 163 13.22 7.75 -5.89
CA ALA A 163 12.89 8.69 -6.94
C ALA A 163 11.71 9.60 -6.55
N ARG A 164 11.64 10.79 -7.12
CA ARG A 164 10.58 11.78 -6.89
C ARG A 164 10.39 12.20 -5.42
N GLY A 165 11.44 12.09 -4.59
CA GLY A 165 11.39 12.53 -3.19
C GLY A 165 10.60 11.61 -2.26
N GLY A 166 10.30 10.39 -2.65
CA GLY A 166 9.85 9.36 -1.74
C GLY A 166 10.95 9.00 -0.74
N SER A 167 10.60 8.73 0.49
CA SER A 167 11.53 8.31 1.53
C SER A 167 11.13 6.96 2.09
N PHE A 168 12.15 6.18 2.49
CA PHE A 168 12.00 4.91 3.18
C PHE A 168 12.93 4.92 4.38
N GLU A 169 12.40 4.52 5.51
CA GLU A 169 13.17 4.26 6.71
C GLU A 169 12.89 2.85 7.18
N VAL A 170 13.93 2.10 7.52
CA VAL A 170 13.79 0.84 8.22
C VAL A 170 14.28 1.06 9.64
N LEU A 171 13.43 0.72 10.59
CA LEU A 171 13.65 0.92 12.00
C LEU A 171 13.53 -0.41 12.73
N THR A 172 14.15 -0.53 13.90
CA THR A 172 13.70 -1.52 14.88
C THR A 172 12.29 -1.15 15.35
N GLY A 173 11.54 -2.12 15.86
CA GLY A 173 10.24 -1.82 16.42
C GLY A 173 9.69 -2.93 17.29
N SER A 174 8.62 -2.61 17.99
CA SER A 174 7.87 -3.58 18.79
C SER A 174 6.39 -3.41 18.55
N ALA A 175 5.69 -4.52 18.40
CA ALA A 175 4.23 -4.54 18.39
C ALA A 175 3.72 -5.00 19.75
N TYR A 176 2.69 -4.33 20.25
CA TYR A 176 1.96 -4.72 21.45
C TYR A 176 0.53 -5.09 21.06
N LEU A 177 0.20 -6.35 21.25
CA LEU A 177 -1.15 -6.87 21.06
C LEU A 177 -1.68 -7.31 22.41
N SER A 178 -2.52 -6.49 23.01
CA SER A 178 -2.90 -6.59 24.42
C SER A 178 -1.64 -6.59 25.30
N ASP A 179 -1.40 -7.64 26.09
CA ASP A 179 -0.25 -7.76 26.99
C ASP A 179 0.99 -8.42 26.34
N ARG A 180 0.91 -8.76 25.06
CA ARG A 180 2.00 -9.44 24.36
C ARG A 180 2.84 -8.46 23.57
N ARG A 181 4.14 -8.40 23.87
CA ARG A 181 5.16 -7.73 23.07
C ARG A 181 5.72 -8.70 22.03
N ILE A 182 5.91 -8.19 20.82
CA ILE A 182 6.53 -8.89 19.69
C ILE A 182 7.59 -7.93 19.13
N ASP A 183 8.84 -8.36 19.07
CA ASP A 183 9.92 -7.55 18.50
C ASP A 183 10.04 -7.79 16.99
N GLY A 184 10.47 -6.78 16.25
CA GLY A 184 10.56 -6.82 14.80
C GLY A 184 11.19 -5.60 14.18
N MET A 185 10.93 -5.44 12.91
CA MET A 185 11.35 -4.30 12.10
C MET A 185 10.14 -3.53 11.59
N VAL A 186 10.32 -2.24 11.40
CA VAL A 186 9.31 -1.34 10.82
C VAL A 186 9.86 -0.75 9.53
N LEU A 187 9.08 -0.81 8.46
CA LEU A 187 9.24 0.04 7.28
C LEU A 187 8.33 1.25 7.42
N ASP A 188 8.87 2.45 7.37
CA ASP A 188 8.14 3.69 7.21
C ASP A 188 8.42 4.25 5.81
N MET A 189 7.44 4.18 4.94
CA MET A 189 7.56 4.56 3.55
C MET A 189 6.61 5.71 3.23
N ALA A 190 7.15 6.85 2.81
CA ALA A 190 6.39 8.01 2.38
C ALA A 190 6.59 8.30 0.88
N ARG A 191 5.50 8.50 0.17
CA ARG A 191 5.50 8.83 -1.26
C ARG A 191 4.51 9.97 -1.54
N ALA A 192 4.84 10.80 -2.54
CA ALA A 192 3.95 11.84 -3.04
C ALA A 192 3.98 11.89 -4.56
N SER A 193 2.85 12.24 -5.17
CA SER A 193 2.74 12.44 -6.63
C SER A 193 1.65 13.45 -6.96
N ALA A 194 1.52 13.82 -8.23
CA ALA A 194 0.31 14.49 -8.70
C ALA A 194 -0.90 13.55 -8.50
N ALA A 195 -2.08 14.12 -8.19
CA ALA A 195 -3.28 13.30 -7.93
C ALA A 195 -3.73 12.48 -9.16
N SER A 196 -3.42 12.97 -10.37
CA SER A 196 -3.61 12.24 -11.63
C SER A 196 -2.65 11.05 -11.81
N GLU A 197 -1.52 11.08 -11.10
CA GLU A 197 -0.46 10.07 -11.12
C GLU A 197 -0.35 9.36 -9.76
N ALA A 198 -1.48 9.20 -9.06
CA ALA A 198 -1.46 8.65 -7.70
C ALA A 198 -0.45 7.50 -7.59
N PRO A 199 0.43 7.54 -6.57
CA PRO A 199 1.41 6.49 -6.38
C PRO A 199 0.65 5.19 -6.25
N GLY A 200 1.07 4.24 -6.94
CA GLY A 200 0.64 2.87 -6.89
C GLY A 200 1.80 2.11 -7.45
N GLY A 201 1.66 0.85 -7.52
CA GLY A 201 2.68 -0.04 -7.97
C GLY A 201 3.11 -0.92 -6.82
N ASP A 202 3.67 -2.02 -7.23
CA ASP A 202 4.05 -3.07 -6.31
C ASP A 202 5.20 -2.61 -5.42
N TRP A 203 5.21 -3.06 -4.19
CA TRP A 203 6.34 -2.93 -3.30
C TRP A 203 6.39 -4.12 -2.35
N ALA A 204 7.57 -4.43 -1.85
CA ALA A 204 7.78 -5.49 -0.89
C ALA A 204 8.71 -5.04 0.24
N PHE A 205 8.45 -5.54 1.45
CA PHE A 205 9.32 -5.44 2.61
C PHE A 205 9.57 -6.85 3.13
N LEU A 206 10.84 -7.26 3.08
CA LEU A 206 11.25 -8.63 3.36
C LEU A 206 12.32 -8.64 4.43
N LEU A 207 12.23 -9.62 5.33
CA LEU A 207 13.16 -9.83 6.42
C LEU A 207 13.78 -11.23 6.34
N SER A 208 15.08 -11.32 6.67
CA SER A 208 15.77 -12.58 6.95
C SER A 208 16.17 -12.59 8.43
N GLY A 209 15.20 -12.87 9.29
CA GLY A 209 15.35 -12.65 10.72
C GLY A 209 15.69 -11.18 11.02
N ASP A 210 16.66 -10.95 11.90
CA ASP A 210 17.25 -9.64 12.19
C ASP A 210 18.53 -9.36 11.39
N SER A 211 18.99 -10.33 10.58
CA SER A 211 20.27 -10.28 9.87
C SER A 211 20.22 -9.47 8.58
N ALA A 212 19.11 -9.49 7.84
CA ALA A 212 18.99 -8.72 6.60
C ALA A 212 17.57 -8.24 6.38
N GLN A 213 17.47 -7.04 5.76
CA GLN A 213 16.23 -6.41 5.36
C GLN A 213 16.31 -6.01 3.89
N PHE A 214 15.20 -6.17 3.16
CA PHE A 214 15.10 -5.79 1.75
C PHE A 214 13.82 -5.02 1.51
N VAL A 215 13.91 -3.95 0.71
CA VAL A 215 12.77 -3.19 0.23
C VAL A 215 12.84 -3.13 -1.29
N PHE A 216 11.76 -3.48 -1.96
CA PHE A 216 11.58 -3.32 -3.39
C PHE A 216 10.37 -2.45 -3.65
N ALA A 217 10.50 -1.48 -4.56
CA ALA A 217 9.38 -0.62 -4.91
C ALA A 217 9.38 -0.31 -6.41
N ALA A 218 8.20 -0.31 -7.02
CA ALA A 218 8.03 0.07 -8.41
C ALA A 218 8.49 1.53 -8.64
N ASP A 219 9.36 1.71 -9.63
CA ASP A 219 9.81 3.02 -10.09
C ASP A 219 9.04 3.40 -11.36
N ARG A 220 8.23 4.46 -11.27
CA ARG A 220 7.43 4.95 -12.39
C ARG A 220 8.12 5.97 -13.27
N GLU A 221 9.34 6.41 -12.94
CA GLU A 221 10.06 7.37 -13.79
C GLU A 221 10.37 6.81 -15.20
N HIS A 222 10.42 5.50 -15.31
CA HIS A 222 10.60 4.80 -16.59
C HIS A 222 9.27 4.47 -17.29
N GLY A 223 8.19 5.11 -16.93
CA GLY A 223 6.79 4.85 -17.26
C GLY A 223 6.36 5.02 -18.73
N GLY A 224 7.22 4.74 -19.66
CA GLY A 224 6.85 4.55 -21.08
C GLY A 224 6.93 3.10 -21.54
N THR A 225 7.40 2.18 -20.72
CA THR A 225 7.55 0.77 -21.05
C THR A 225 6.42 -0.07 -20.47
N VAL A 226 6.08 -1.14 -21.15
CA VAL A 226 5.01 -2.08 -20.78
C VAL A 226 5.30 -2.77 -19.44
N GLU A 227 6.57 -2.83 -19.05
CA GLU A 227 7.04 -3.49 -17.84
C GLU A 227 7.49 -2.45 -16.80
N PRO A 228 6.95 -2.49 -15.56
CA PRO A 228 7.41 -1.62 -14.50
C PRO A 228 8.83 -2.01 -14.10
N LEU A 229 9.73 -1.03 -14.03
CA LEU A 229 11.01 -1.18 -13.37
C LEU A 229 10.84 -1.01 -11.86
N TYR A 230 11.64 -1.74 -11.10
CA TYR A 230 11.68 -1.64 -9.65
C TYR A 230 13.05 -1.17 -9.21
N ARG A 231 13.09 -0.50 -8.07
CA ARG A 231 14.32 -0.25 -7.32
C ARG A 231 14.34 -1.15 -6.11
N GLY A 232 15.52 -1.61 -5.77
CA GLY A 232 15.75 -2.45 -4.60
C GLY A 232 16.77 -1.81 -3.66
N TRP A 233 16.56 -1.98 -2.37
CA TRP A 233 17.46 -1.64 -1.29
C TRP A 233 17.58 -2.84 -0.38
N GLY A 234 18.78 -3.10 0.10
CA GLY A 234 19.02 -4.17 1.03
C GLY A 234 20.05 -3.79 2.07
N ARG A 235 19.89 -4.31 3.26
CA ARG A 235 20.86 -4.22 4.35
C ARG A 235 21.04 -5.58 4.98
N GLY A 236 22.28 -6.03 4.99
CA GLY A 236 22.79 -7.14 5.76
C GLY A 236 24.06 -6.66 6.47
N ASP A 237 25.19 -7.32 6.23
CA ASP A 237 26.51 -6.86 6.69
C ASP A 237 26.91 -5.53 6.04
N ALA A 238 26.39 -5.24 4.85
CA ALA A 238 26.58 -3.99 4.12
C ALA A 238 25.25 -3.50 3.56
N GLU A 239 25.19 -2.19 3.29
CA GLU A 239 24.06 -1.58 2.58
C GLU A 239 24.22 -1.78 1.07
N LEU A 240 23.16 -2.24 0.42
CA LEU A 240 23.12 -2.52 -1.01
C LEU A 240 21.98 -1.72 -1.65
N GLN A 241 22.22 -1.26 -2.90
CA GLN A 241 21.21 -0.58 -3.70
C GLN A 241 21.21 -1.13 -5.12
N TRP A 242 20.04 -1.39 -5.63
CA TRP A 242 19.82 -1.85 -7.01
C TRP A 242 18.91 -0.86 -7.72
N PRO A 243 19.45 0.01 -8.59
CA PRO A 243 18.68 1.04 -9.27
C PRO A 243 17.68 0.47 -10.28
N GLU A 244 17.96 -0.76 -10.76
CA GLU A 244 17.11 -1.46 -11.73
C GLU A 244 16.95 -2.92 -11.32
N VAL A 245 15.74 -3.27 -10.92
CA VAL A 245 15.34 -4.65 -10.61
C VAL A 245 14.19 -5.03 -11.56
N ARG A 246 14.32 -6.16 -12.21
CA ARG A 246 13.28 -6.76 -13.05
C ARG A 246 12.47 -7.74 -12.24
N VAL A 247 11.18 -7.82 -12.53
CA VAL A 247 10.25 -8.71 -11.84
C VAL A 247 9.39 -9.44 -12.86
N ASP A 248 9.38 -10.77 -12.80
CA ASP A 248 8.46 -11.63 -13.56
C ASP A 248 7.44 -12.28 -12.63
N TRP A 249 6.23 -12.43 -13.12
CA TRP A 249 5.22 -13.25 -12.48
C TRP A 249 5.36 -14.70 -12.96
N ARG A 250 5.85 -15.55 -12.09
CA ARG A 250 6.05 -16.98 -12.40
C ARG A 250 4.74 -17.74 -12.45
N LYS A 251 3.80 -17.32 -11.62
CA LYS A 251 2.47 -17.91 -11.55
C LYS A 251 1.43 -16.85 -11.24
N THR A 252 0.28 -16.97 -11.86
CA THR A 252 -0.90 -16.16 -11.59
C THR A 252 -2.09 -17.02 -11.24
N GLU A 253 -3.04 -16.47 -10.49
CA GLU A 253 -4.31 -17.10 -10.19
C GLU A 253 -5.46 -16.17 -10.58
N ALA A 254 -6.55 -16.75 -11.07
CA ALA A 254 -7.73 -16.00 -11.46
C ALA A 254 -8.40 -15.38 -10.22
N PHE A 255 -8.65 -14.07 -10.27
CA PHE A 255 -9.43 -13.36 -9.28
C PHE A 255 -10.73 -12.81 -9.91
N PRO A 256 -11.79 -13.61 -9.96
CA PRO A 256 -13.06 -13.27 -10.63
C PRO A 256 -13.69 -11.94 -10.16
N PRO A 257 -13.60 -11.53 -8.86
CA PRO A 257 -14.16 -10.26 -8.43
C PRO A 257 -13.58 -9.04 -9.16
N ALA A 258 -12.32 -9.09 -9.60
CA ALA A 258 -11.70 -8.03 -10.40
C ALA A 258 -11.61 -8.39 -11.89
N ARG A 259 -12.06 -9.56 -12.32
CA ARG A 259 -12.03 -10.08 -13.69
C ARG A 259 -10.62 -10.10 -14.28
N ARG A 260 -9.63 -10.41 -13.46
CA ARG A 260 -8.22 -10.48 -13.87
C ARG A 260 -7.46 -11.56 -13.13
N ASP A 261 -6.33 -11.93 -13.70
CA ASP A 261 -5.36 -12.76 -13.01
C ASP A 261 -4.45 -11.88 -12.15
N ILE A 262 -4.05 -12.40 -11.01
CA ILE A 262 -3.17 -11.77 -10.04
C ILE A 262 -1.96 -12.66 -9.79
N PRO A 263 -0.76 -12.08 -9.60
CA PRO A 263 0.43 -12.88 -9.33
C PRO A 263 0.38 -13.51 -7.94
N VAL A 264 0.92 -14.72 -7.84
CA VAL A 264 1.10 -15.46 -6.57
C VAL A 264 2.51 -16.01 -6.40
N GLU A 265 3.33 -15.98 -7.48
CA GLU A 265 4.76 -16.28 -7.43
C GLU A 265 5.52 -15.27 -8.28
N TRP A 266 6.64 -14.78 -7.78
CA TRP A 266 7.47 -13.76 -8.42
C TRP A 266 8.91 -14.24 -8.48
N ARG A 267 9.60 -13.87 -9.57
CA ARG A 267 11.06 -13.85 -9.65
C ARG A 267 11.52 -12.43 -9.86
N PHE A 268 12.59 -12.04 -9.21
CA PHE A 268 13.21 -10.73 -9.39
C PHE A 268 14.73 -10.89 -9.54
N TRP A 269 15.34 -10.01 -10.34
CA TRP A 269 16.77 -10.06 -10.62
C TRP A 269 17.29 -8.73 -11.17
N THR A 270 18.61 -8.58 -11.17
CA THR A 270 19.32 -7.51 -11.86
C THR A 270 20.11 -8.06 -13.07
N SER A 271 20.32 -7.23 -14.09
CA SER A 271 21.03 -7.64 -15.32
C SER A 271 22.49 -8.03 -15.08
N ASN A 272 23.11 -7.53 -14.00
CA ASN A 272 24.49 -7.81 -13.60
C ASN A 272 24.62 -8.94 -12.57
N GLU A 273 23.56 -9.72 -12.33
CA GLU A 273 23.53 -10.83 -11.38
C GLU A 273 23.87 -10.44 -9.93
N ALA A 274 23.83 -9.14 -9.61
CA ALA A 274 24.07 -8.66 -8.25
C ALA A 274 22.89 -8.91 -7.29
N LEU A 275 21.75 -9.30 -7.84
CA LEU A 275 20.54 -9.66 -7.10
C LEU A 275 19.77 -10.70 -7.90
N GLU A 276 19.30 -11.72 -7.23
CA GLU A 276 18.28 -12.65 -7.71
C GLU A 276 17.43 -13.11 -6.53
N GLY A 277 16.16 -13.40 -6.78
CA GLY A 277 15.31 -14.00 -5.76
C GLY A 277 13.98 -14.47 -6.31
N ASP A 278 13.32 -15.27 -5.50
CA ASP A 278 12.01 -15.83 -5.77
C ASP A 278 11.13 -15.65 -4.54
N LEU A 279 9.86 -15.27 -4.75
CA LEU A 279 8.85 -15.14 -3.70
C LEU A 279 7.61 -15.94 -4.05
N GLU A 280 6.97 -16.48 -3.03
CA GLU A 280 5.70 -17.17 -3.10
C GLU A 280 4.72 -16.60 -2.08
N ALA A 281 3.46 -16.39 -2.48
CA ALA A 281 2.40 -15.98 -1.58
C ALA A 281 1.98 -17.14 -0.67
N VAL A 282 2.08 -16.93 0.64
CA VAL A 282 1.57 -17.86 1.67
C VAL A 282 0.09 -17.60 1.92
N SER A 283 -0.28 -16.33 1.95
CA SER A 283 -1.66 -15.87 2.15
C SER A 283 -1.88 -14.51 1.50
N ALA A 284 -3.15 -14.14 1.29
CA ALA A 284 -3.48 -12.87 0.67
C ALA A 284 -4.78 -12.27 1.22
N GLU A 285 -4.78 -10.94 1.34
CA GLU A 285 -5.99 -10.12 1.47
C GLU A 285 -6.14 -9.31 0.17
N ILE A 286 -7.18 -9.60 -0.61
CA ILE A 286 -7.37 -9.05 -1.93
C ILE A 286 -8.65 -8.23 -2.01
N GLN A 287 -8.54 -6.99 -2.46
CA GLN A 287 -9.63 -6.04 -2.55
C GLN A 287 -9.83 -5.61 -4.00
N PRO A 288 -11.00 -5.92 -4.60
CA PRO A 288 -11.37 -5.35 -5.88
C PRO A 288 -11.71 -3.86 -5.70
N GLY A 289 -11.23 -3.06 -6.63
CA GLY A 289 -11.64 -1.65 -6.74
C GLY A 289 -12.92 -1.49 -7.55
N VAL A 290 -13.33 -0.24 -7.73
CA VAL A 290 -14.46 0.15 -8.56
C VAL A 290 -13.95 0.93 -9.76
N GLY A 291 -14.44 0.63 -10.94
CA GLY A 291 -14.03 1.31 -12.17
C GLY A 291 -14.96 0.96 -13.34
N PRO A 292 -14.95 1.78 -14.39
CA PRO A 292 -15.82 1.59 -15.56
C PRO A 292 -15.32 0.53 -16.55
N GLY A 293 -14.07 0.04 -16.40
CA GLY A 293 -13.44 -0.86 -17.37
C GLY A 293 -13.88 -2.32 -17.27
N PRO A 294 -13.50 -3.14 -18.27
CA PRO A 294 -13.74 -4.58 -18.24
C PRO A 294 -12.92 -5.29 -17.14
N LEU A 295 -11.75 -4.77 -16.81
CA LEU A 295 -10.90 -5.21 -15.71
C LEU A 295 -11.01 -4.17 -14.59
N LEU A 296 -11.32 -4.63 -13.38
CA LEU A 296 -11.41 -3.74 -12.23
C LEU A 296 -10.02 -3.54 -11.60
N PRO A 297 -9.79 -2.39 -10.95
CA PRO A 297 -8.62 -2.21 -10.13
C PRO A 297 -8.53 -3.30 -9.06
N VAL A 298 -7.32 -3.63 -8.64
CA VAL A 298 -7.09 -4.57 -7.55
C VAL A 298 -5.95 -4.07 -6.67
N ARG A 299 -6.11 -4.25 -5.36
CA ARG A 299 -5.04 -4.18 -4.38
C ARG A 299 -5.00 -5.50 -3.64
N ALA A 300 -3.83 -6.12 -3.63
CA ALA A 300 -3.59 -7.34 -2.89
C ALA A 300 -2.43 -7.14 -1.92
N LEU A 301 -2.62 -7.55 -0.68
CA LEU A 301 -1.59 -7.65 0.34
C LEU A 301 -1.28 -9.14 0.49
N TYR A 302 -0.02 -9.49 0.29
CA TYR A 302 0.44 -10.87 0.42
C TYR A 302 1.40 -10.99 1.60
N GLU A 303 1.19 -12.00 2.43
CA GLU A 303 2.26 -12.58 3.22
C GLU A 303 3.08 -13.45 2.28
N VAL A 304 4.37 -13.20 2.18
CA VAL A 304 5.26 -13.89 1.26
C VAL A 304 6.42 -14.54 1.98
N ILE A 305 6.89 -15.65 1.40
CA ILE A 305 8.15 -16.30 1.76
C ILE A 305 9.00 -16.47 0.50
N GLY A 306 10.28 -16.70 0.67
CA GLY A 306 11.17 -16.95 -0.46
C GLY A 306 12.63 -16.84 -0.11
N GLU A 307 13.42 -16.47 -1.14
CA GLU A 307 14.87 -16.37 -1.01
C GLU A 307 15.39 -15.17 -1.79
N VAL A 308 16.33 -14.45 -1.19
CA VAL A 308 17.09 -13.35 -1.82
C VAL A 308 18.55 -13.78 -1.89
N ARG A 309 19.13 -13.78 -3.08
CA ARG A 309 20.53 -14.07 -3.36
C ARG A 309 21.25 -12.80 -3.76
N THR A 310 22.39 -12.53 -3.11
CA THR A 310 23.30 -11.44 -3.41
C THR A 310 24.73 -11.97 -3.44
N PRO A 311 25.72 -11.20 -3.90
CA PRO A 311 27.12 -11.61 -3.79
C PRO A 311 27.59 -11.87 -2.35
N ALA A 312 26.92 -11.31 -1.35
CA ALA A 312 27.23 -11.50 0.06
C ALA A 312 26.66 -12.83 0.62
N GLY A 313 25.63 -13.40 -0.02
CA GLY A 313 25.04 -14.66 0.42
C GLY A 313 23.60 -14.86 -0.02
N THR A 314 23.03 -15.95 0.48
CA THR A 314 21.66 -16.35 0.27
C THR A 314 20.86 -16.15 1.57
N TYR A 315 19.74 -15.46 1.47
CA TYR A 315 18.90 -15.06 2.60
C TYR A 315 17.51 -15.67 2.42
N PRO A 316 17.10 -16.63 3.25
CA PRO A 316 15.70 -17.02 3.32
C PRO A 316 14.90 -15.84 3.88
N VAL A 317 13.82 -15.45 3.21
CA VAL A 317 13.08 -14.25 3.58
C VAL A 317 11.60 -14.56 3.80
N HIS A 318 10.99 -13.71 4.63
CA HIS A 318 9.55 -13.58 4.77
C HIS A 318 9.18 -12.10 4.85
N GLY A 319 7.94 -11.78 4.61
CA GLY A 319 7.49 -10.39 4.70
C GLY A 319 6.17 -10.13 4.01
N ILE A 320 6.00 -8.89 3.59
CA ILE A 320 4.82 -8.43 2.87
C ILE A 320 5.19 -8.00 1.45
N LEU A 321 4.31 -8.34 0.50
CA LEU A 321 4.29 -7.77 -0.84
C LEU A 321 2.91 -7.15 -1.07
N VAL A 322 2.89 -5.93 -1.57
CA VAL A 322 1.67 -5.24 -1.98
C VAL A 322 1.67 -5.13 -3.50
N HIS A 323 0.60 -5.62 -4.11
CA HIS A 323 0.38 -5.56 -5.54
C HIS A 323 -0.80 -4.65 -5.85
N GLU A 324 -0.59 -3.65 -6.71
CA GLU A 324 -1.62 -2.70 -7.12
C GLU A 324 -1.72 -2.62 -8.65
N ARG A 325 -2.91 -2.91 -9.16
CA ARG A 325 -3.28 -2.69 -10.57
C ARG A 325 -4.51 -1.79 -10.67
N ARG A 326 -4.45 -0.86 -11.59
CA ARG A 326 -5.55 0.06 -11.93
C ARG A 326 -6.21 -0.31 -13.23
#